data_63930bc98b1257f90fa876037ee3e987
#
_entry.id   63930bc98b1257f90fa876037ee3e987
#
_cell.length_a   1.000
_cell.length_b   1.000
_cell.length_c   1.000
_cell.angle_alpha   90.00
_cell.angle_beta   90.00
_cell.angle_gamma   90.00
#
_symmetry.space_group_name_H-M   'P 1'
#
loop_
_entity.id
_entity.type
_entity.pdbx_description
1 polymer ?
#
loop_
_entity_poly.entity_id
_entity_poly.type
_entity_poly.pdbx_seq_one_letter_code
_entity_poly.pdbx_strand_id
1 'polypeptide(L)'
;MAHSDGWNCLAGLEANPDLVTTVANTIIQNTSGPKEADDFWSRAELNLLMALIHYVCNKKDDRGNLLPLEQRSLGDVYKILAYKSVNEINRTLAELPPEHPAKGPHGLFLKARENLWGNIIIGLGNRLAVFQNPLVDKITRNHDVDLLLPGQKPCAYFVIISAQDSAYRFLSSLFFSLTFPQLSNYARLHGGRLPVLTNFCLEEYLNIGYMEGISDVFNSIRGFNMSVQVAVQSLSQWQEKYPGKEWENQLGSFDMTLYMGCNDMTSAEYFAKKCGKVTISVTNNQFPLAPLFSPIYSTTRPYSQTRSNTQRDLLQPDEFLRLNKFLCIVMFNHYKPAQLYKIMLEELPEYKKLKKCSVFDYVPEWKKREEEGAKHRTAGNRTSAAARNTSSAPPASQPSPASGKRPDMQPQISPVEEAATSGSSCGNDSMTPEEIGLVEMTCEAILEGDDTELEEMDDPTRIPPGRGI
;
A
#
# COMPACT_ATOMS: atom_id res chain seq x y z
N MET A 1 13.63 3.75 -1.23
CA MET A 1 13.98 2.81 -2.31
C MET A 1 15.41 2.26 -2.18
N ALA A 2 16.44 3.05 -1.87
CA ALA A 2 17.82 2.53 -1.73
C ALA A 2 18.02 1.47 -0.60
N HIS A 3 17.05 1.31 0.29
CA HIS A 3 17.03 0.38 1.41
C HIS A 3 15.88 -0.64 1.30
N SER A 4 15.35 -0.87 0.10
CA SER A 4 14.29 -1.83 -0.17
C SER A 4 14.87 -3.05 -0.88
N ASP A 5 14.42 -4.24 -0.50
CA ASP A 5 14.65 -5.44 -1.30
C ASP A 5 14.02 -5.31 -2.68
N GLY A 6 14.53 -6.07 -3.63
CA GLY A 6 14.05 -6.10 -4.98
C GLY A 6 12.84 -7.01 -5.13
N TRP A 7 11.84 -6.53 -5.89
CA TRP A 7 10.70 -7.34 -6.27
C TRP A 7 10.32 -7.09 -7.72
N ASN A 8 10.55 -8.09 -8.56
CA ASN A 8 10.15 -8.06 -9.97
C ASN A 8 8.77 -8.67 -10.14
N CYS A 9 7.78 -7.84 -10.42
CA CYS A 9 6.39 -8.26 -10.60
C CYS A 9 6.15 -9.13 -11.84
N LEU A 10 7.13 -9.22 -12.76
CA LEU A 10 7.06 -10.09 -13.94
C LEU A 10 7.63 -11.50 -13.69
N ALA A 11 8.16 -11.77 -12.50
CA ALA A 11 8.68 -13.09 -12.15
C ALA A 11 7.56 -14.15 -12.20
N GLY A 12 7.80 -15.23 -12.93
CA GLY A 12 6.87 -16.35 -13.06
C GLY A 12 5.68 -16.13 -13.99
N LEU A 13 5.56 -14.95 -14.63
CA LEU A 13 4.46 -14.69 -15.56
C LEU A 13 4.56 -15.49 -16.87
N GLU A 14 5.76 -15.94 -17.23
CA GLU A 14 5.97 -16.86 -18.35
C GLU A 14 5.24 -18.20 -18.16
N ALA A 15 5.12 -18.64 -16.91
CA ALA A 15 4.40 -19.86 -16.52
C ALA A 15 2.90 -19.60 -16.24
N ASN A 16 2.53 -18.35 -15.92
CA ASN A 16 1.18 -17.95 -15.54
C ASN A 16 0.72 -16.74 -16.37
N PRO A 17 0.46 -16.91 -17.67
CA PRO A 17 0.17 -15.80 -18.58
C PRO A 17 -1.11 -15.03 -18.23
N ASP A 18 -2.06 -15.65 -17.52
CA ASP A 18 -3.30 -15.00 -17.06
C ASP A 18 -3.04 -13.82 -16.10
N LEU A 19 -1.97 -13.89 -15.31
CA LEU A 19 -1.58 -12.81 -14.41
C LEU A 19 -1.06 -11.56 -15.15
N VAL A 20 -0.69 -11.67 -16.43
CA VAL A 20 -0.30 -10.51 -17.24
C VAL A 20 -1.44 -9.51 -17.36
N THR A 21 -2.67 -10.00 -17.49
CA THR A 21 -3.86 -9.16 -17.52
C THR A 21 -4.03 -8.41 -16.20
N THR A 22 -3.85 -9.08 -15.06
CA THR A 22 -3.90 -8.46 -13.74
C THR A 22 -2.85 -7.35 -13.59
N VAL A 23 -1.59 -7.63 -13.98
CA VAL A 23 -0.50 -6.64 -13.94
C VAL A 23 -0.85 -5.42 -14.79
N ALA A 24 -1.25 -5.65 -16.04
CA ALA A 24 -1.54 -4.57 -16.98
C ALA A 24 -2.74 -3.73 -16.54
N ASN A 25 -3.85 -4.35 -16.10
CA ASN A 25 -5.02 -3.66 -15.56
C ASN A 25 -4.66 -2.82 -14.33
N THR A 26 -3.92 -3.40 -13.38
CA THR A 26 -3.52 -2.69 -12.17
C THR A 26 -2.70 -1.43 -12.50
N ILE A 27 -1.79 -1.50 -13.48
CA ILE A 27 -1.02 -0.33 -13.92
C ILE A 27 -1.95 0.72 -14.52
N ILE A 28 -2.79 0.34 -15.48
CA ILE A 28 -3.69 1.27 -16.17
C ILE A 28 -4.61 1.96 -15.16
N GLN A 29 -5.27 1.21 -14.28
CA GLN A 29 -6.24 1.76 -13.33
C GLN A 29 -5.61 2.70 -12.30
N ASN A 30 -4.42 2.38 -11.80
CA ASN A 30 -3.74 3.23 -10.81
C ASN A 30 -3.02 4.43 -11.40
N THR A 31 -2.87 4.49 -12.72
CA THR A 31 -2.24 5.61 -13.43
C THR A 31 -3.22 6.42 -14.27
N SER A 32 -4.47 6.00 -14.35
CA SER A 32 -5.57 6.74 -14.99
C SER A 32 -6.17 7.77 -14.02
N GLY A 33 -6.69 8.88 -14.55
CA GLY A 33 -7.57 9.76 -13.81
C GLY A 33 -8.91 9.09 -13.49
N PRO A 34 -9.70 9.63 -12.54
CA PRO A 34 -10.95 9.02 -12.05
C PRO A 34 -12.03 8.73 -13.11
N LYS A 35 -11.92 9.30 -14.31
CA LYS A 35 -12.88 9.15 -15.43
C LYS A 35 -12.29 8.50 -16.68
N GLU A 36 -11.00 8.16 -16.67
CA GLU A 36 -10.27 7.74 -17.89
C GLU A 36 -10.03 6.23 -17.98
N ALA A 37 -10.32 5.47 -16.93
CA ALA A 37 -9.93 4.06 -16.85
C ALA A 37 -10.65 3.15 -17.87
N ASP A 38 -11.80 3.55 -18.41
CA ASP A 38 -12.61 2.73 -19.35
C ASP A 38 -12.83 3.40 -20.71
N ASP A 39 -11.95 4.32 -21.12
CA ASP A 39 -12.03 4.94 -22.42
C ASP A 39 -11.27 4.15 -23.51
N PHE A 40 -11.40 4.62 -24.76
CA PHE A 40 -10.71 4.02 -25.90
C PHE A 40 -9.19 4.00 -25.71
N TRP A 41 -8.62 5.08 -25.14
CA TRP A 41 -7.16 5.22 -25.00
C TRP A 41 -6.63 4.20 -24.01
N SER A 42 -7.24 4.12 -22.83
CA SER A 42 -6.84 3.18 -21.78
C SER A 42 -6.94 1.72 -22.25
N ARG A 43 -7.98 1.38 -23.02
CA ARG A 43 -8.10 0.03 -23.62
C ARG A 43 -7.04 -0.26 -24.66
N ALA A 44 -6.67 0.72 -25.48
CA ALA A 44 -5.62 0.55 -26.48
C ALA A 44 -4.23 0.44 -25.83
N GLU A 45 -3.95 1.28 -24.80
CA GLU A 45 -2.75 1.22 -23.98
C GLU A 45 -2.63 -0.12 -23.24
N LEU A 46 -3.75 -0.62 -22.68
CA LEU A 46 -3.82 -1.92 -22.01
C LEU A 46 -3.37 -3.04 -22.95
N ASN A 47 -3.93 -3.10 -24.17
CA ASN A 47 -3.57 -4.12 -25.13
C ASN A 47 -2.09 -4.05 -25.55
N LEU A 48 -1.56 -2.86 -25.77
CA LEU A 48 -0.14 -2.68 -26.06
C LEU A 48 0.73 -3.11 -24.86
N LEU A 49 0.35 -2.73 -23.64
CA LEU A 49 1.07 -3.09 -22.42
C LEU A 49 1.09 -4.61 -22.23
N MET A 50 -0.04 -5.30 -22.39
CA MET A 50 -0.10 -6.76 -22.33
C MET A 50 0.81 -7.41 -23.36
N ALA A 51 0.81 -6.91 -24.60
CA ALA A 51 1.68 -7.43 -25.66
C ALA A 51 3.16 -7.28 -25.29
N LEU A 52 3.56 -6.11 -24.77
CA LEU A 52 4.93 -5.83 -24.37
C LEU A 52 5.37 -6.63 -23.13
N ILE A 53 4.49 -6.82 -22.15
CA ILE A 53 4.77 -7.67 -20.98
C ILE A 53 4.97 -9.12 -21.44
N HIS A 54 4.06 -9.67 -22.25
CA HIS A 54 4.24 -11.01 -22.80
C HIS A 54 5.54 -11.15 -23.60
N TYR A 55 5.90 -10.14 -24.40
CA TYR A 55 7.16 -10.14 -25.14
C TYR A 55 8.36 -10.19 -24.21
N VAL A 56 8.39 -9.31 -23.18
CA VAL A 56 9.51 -9.22 -22.24
C VAL A 56 9.64 -10.48 -21.40
N CYS A 57 8.53 -11.03 -20.89
CA CYS A 57 8.51 -12.25 -20.07
C CYS A 57 9.04 -13.47 -20.82
N ASN A 58 8.77 -13.55 -22.14
CA ASN A 58 9.15 -14.69 -22.98
C ASN A 58 10.42 -14.44 -23.81
N LYS A 59 11.17 -13.38 -23.53
CA LYS A 59 12.38 -13.05 -24.28
C LYS A 59 13.47 -14.09 -24.06
N LYS A 60 14.04 -14.60 -25.17
CA LYS A 60 15.05 -15.66 -25.20
C LYS A 60 16.39 -15.16 -25.73
N ASP A 61 17.44 -15.86 -25.33
CA ASP A 61 18.79 -15.71 -25.89
C ASP A 61 18.89 -16.40 -27.28
N ASP A 62 20.05 -16.27 -27.93
CA ASP A 62 20.33 -16.91 -29.21
C ASP A 62 20.33 -18.46 -29.15
N ARG A 63 20.35 -19.02 -27.93
CA ARG A 63 20.31 -20.47 -27.69
C ARG A 63 18.89 -20.97 -27.40
N GLY A 64 17.91 -20.08 -27.37
CA GLY A 64 16.51 -20.40 -27.09
C GLY A 64 16.14 -20.46 -25.59
N ASN A 65 17.06 -20.15 -24.68
CA ASN A 65 16.77 -20.10 -23.23
C ASN A 65 16.17 -18.75 -22.87
N LEU A 66 15.29 -18.72 -21.88
CA LEU A 66 14.79 -17.46 -21.32
C LEU A 66 15.96 -16.60 -20.82
N LEU A 67 15.90 -15.30 -21.09
CA LEU A 67 16.86 -14.35 -20.52
C LEU A 67 16.76 -14.36 -18.98
N PRO A 68 17.85 -14.01 -18.28
CA PRO A 68 17.82 -13.81 -16.83
C PRO A 68 16.69 -12.87 -16.41
N LEU A 69 16.12 -13.10 -15.23
CA LEU A 69 14.96 -12.34 -14.75
C LEU A 69 15.26 -10.83 -14.65
N GLU A 70 16.51 -10.47 -14.35
CA GLU A 70 16.99 -9.09 -14.30
C GLU A 70 16.92 -8.35 -15.64
N GLN A 71 16.77 -9.08 -16.75
CA GLN A 71 16.57 -8.54 -18.10
C GLN A 71 15.13 -8.64 -18.60
N ARG A 72 14.22 -9.00 -17.71
CA ARG A 72 12.78 -9.16 -17.98
C ARG A 72 11.97 -8.42 -16.91
N SER A 73 11.93 -7.09 -16.99
CA SER A 73 11.29 -6.22 -16.00
C SER A 73 10.37 -5.18 -16.66
N LEU A 74 9.53 -4.52 -15.87
CA LEU A 74 8.75 -3.37 -16.36
C LEU A 74 9.64 -2.22 -16.83
N GLY A 75 10.83 -2.05 -16.26
CA GLY A 75 11.82 -1.12 -16.76
C GLY A 75 12.28 -1.44 -18.19
N ASP A 76 12.31 -2.73 -18.58
CA ASP A 76 12.62 -3.12 -19.96
C ASP A 76 11.43 -2.87 -20.90
N VAL A 77 10.19 -3.01 -20.43
CA VAL A 77 8.99 -2.56 -21.14
C VAL A 77 9.06 -1.06 -21.38
N TYR A 78 9.37 -0.26 -20.36
CA TYR A 78 9.55 1.18 -20.48
C TYR A 78 10.64 1.53 -21.51
N LYS A 79 11.79 0.87 -21.48
CA LYS A 79 12.89 1.11 -22.44
C LYS A 79 12.48 0.83 -23.89
N ILE A 80 11.63 -0.17 -24.11
CA ILE A 80 11.07 -0.42 -25.45
C ILE A 80 10.25 0.78 -25.92
N LEU A 81 9.36 1.30 -25.08
CA LEU A 81 8.51 2.46 -25.39
C LEU A 81 9.33 3.73 -25.60
N ALA A 82 10.38 3.93 -24.80
CA ALA A 82 11.18 5.16 -24.80
C ALA A 82 12.19 5.24 -25.93
N TYR A 83 12.76 4.11 -26.37
CA TYR A 83 13.89 4.09 -27.28
C TYR A 83 13.60 3.49 -28.66
N LYS A 84 12.49 2.75 -28.83
CA LYS A 84 12.11 2.19 -30.13
C LYS A 84 11.05 3.03 -30.82
N SER A 85 11.16 3.18 -32.12
CA SER A 85 10.10 3.79 -32.92
C SER A 85 8.86 2.92 -32.98
N VAL A 86 7.71 3.52 -33.30
CA VAL A 86 6.41 2.80 -33.49
C VAL A 86 6.56 1.61 -34.46
N ASN A 87 7.26 1.84 -35.58
CA ASN A 87 7.47 0.82 -36.61
C ASN A 87 8.37 -0.32 -36.12
N GLU A 88 9.39 -0.02 -35.32
CA GLU A 88 10.27 -1.04 -34.73
C GLU A 88 9.54 -1.89 -33.70
N ILE A 89 8.68 -1.28 -32.85
CA ILE A 89 7.84 -2.01 -31.89
C ILE A 89 6.91 -2.97 -32.64
N ASN A 90 6.17 -2.45 -33.63
CA ASN A 90 5.24 -3.25 -34.41
C ASN A 90 5.94 -4.37 -35.16
N ARG A 91 7.10 -4.12 -35.78
CA ARG A 91 7.90 -5.14 -36.45
C ARG A 91 8.36 -6.23 -35.48
N THR A 92 8.93 -5.81 -34.34
CA THR A 92 9.41 -6.76 -33.31
C THR A 92 8.27 -7.70 -32.84
N LEU A 93 7.06 -7.18 -32.62
CA LEU A 93 5.90 -7.98 -32.19
C LEU A 93 5.31 -8.79 -33.38
N ALA A 94 5.39 -8.30 -34.60
CA ALA A 94 4.92 -9.00 -35.79
C ALA A 94 5.81 -10.20 -36.19
N GLU A 95 7.10 -10.15 -35.92
CA GLU A 95 8.06 -11.23 -36.21
C GLU A 95 7.96 -12.42 -35.22
N LEU A 96 7.22 -12.28 -34.12
CA LEU A 96 7.04 -13.36 -33.14
C LEU A 96 6.26 -14.54 -33.76
N PRO A 97 6.47 -15.77 -33.29
CA PRO A 97 5.67 -16.94 -33.71
C PRO A 97 4.18 -16.75 -33.54
N PRO A 98 3.31 -17.35 -34.34
CA PRO A 98 1.85 -17.22 -34.25
C PRO A 98 1.28 -17.59 -32.87
N GLU A 99 1.88 -18.58 -32.21
CA GLU A 99 1.46 -19.10 -30.90
C GLU A 99 1.94 -18.21 -29.72
N HIS A 100 2.74 -17.18 -29.99
CA HIS A 100 3.29 -16.34 -28.94
C HIS A 100 2.16 -15.50 -28.27
N PRO A 101 2.06 -15.48 -26.92
CA PRO A 101 0.92 -14.86 -26.22
C PRO A 101 0.81 -13.35 -26.48
N ALA A 102 1.88 -12.68 -26.91
CA ALA A 102 1.85 -11.26 -27.29
C ALA A 102 1.02 -10.99 -28.57
N LYS A 103 0.78 -11.99 -29.42
CA LYS A 103 0.11 -11.80 -30.73
C LYS A 103 -1.33 -11.32 -30.60
N GLY A 104 -2.09 -11.92 -29.68
CA GLY A 104 -3.50 -11.56 -29.46
C GLY A 104 -3.65 -10.08 -29.07
N PRO A 105 -3.06 -9.63 -27.97
CA PRO A 105 -3.10 -8.23 -27.55
C PRO A 105 -2.51 -7.27 -28.58
N HIS A 106 -1.40 -7.60 -29.25
CA HIS A 106 -0.85 -6.79 -30.33
C HIS A 106 -1.83 -6.65 -31.50
N GLY A 107 -2.49 -7.74 -31.89
CA GLY A 107 -3.51 -7.72 -32.94
C GLY A 107 -4.69 -6.81 -32.61
N LEU A 108 -5.08 -6.72 -31.32
CA LEU A 108 -6.11 -5.79 -30.86
C LEU A 108 -5.62 -4.33 -30.91
N PHE A 109 -4.39 -4.07 -30.47
CA PHE A 109 -3.76 -2.74 -30.57
C PHE A 109 -3.71 -2.26 -32.03
N LEU A 110 -3.37 -3.11 -32.99
CA LEU A 110 -3.32 -2.78 -34.43
C LEU A 110 -4.70 -2.45 -35.04
N LYS A 111 -5.82 -2.72 -34.35
CA LYS A 111 -7.16 -2.27 -34.79
C LYS A 111 -7.35 -0.77 -34.62
N ALA A 112 -6.56 -0.12 -33.79
CA ALA A 112 -6.50 1.35 -33.75
C ALA A 112 -5.92 1.85 -35.07
N ARG A 113 -6.37 3.04 -35.53
CA ARG A 113 -5.84 3.68 -36.73
C ARG A 113 -4.35 4.01 -36.55
N GLU A 114 -3.55 3.85 -37.60
CA GLU A 114 -2.08 4.07 -37.54
C GLU A 114 -1.68 5.44 -37.01
N ASN A 115 -2.44 6.49 -37.35
CA ASN A 115 -2.17 7.84 -36.87
C ASN A 115 -2.36 8.02 -35.33
N LEU A 116 -2.97 7.04 -34.64
CA LEU A 116 -3.17 7.04 -33.20
C LEU A 116 -2.08 6.26 -32.44
N TRP A 117 -1.36 5.36 -33.10
CA TRP A 117 -0.38 4.49 -32.42
C TRP A 117 0.70 5.28 -31.66
N GLY A 118 1.19 6.37 -32.25
CA GLY A 118 2.15 7.25 -31.58
C GLY A 118 1.62 7.83 -30.27
N ASN A 119 0.38 8.27 -30.28
CA ASN A 119 -0.26 8.83 -29.07
C ASN A 119 -0.47 7.76 -27.99
N ILE A 120 -0.86 6.54 -28.39
CA ILE A 120 -1.01 5.41 -27.45
C ILE A 120 0.33 5.05 -26.81
N ILE A 121 1.41 5.01 -27.59
CA ILE A 121 2.76 4.72 -27.09
C ILE A 121 3.24 5.81 -26.13
N ILE A 122 3.00 7.09 -26.44
CA ILE A 122 3.36 8.22 -25.57
C ILE A 122 2.54 8.16 -24.27
N GLY A 123 1.24 7.91 -24.35
CA GLY A 123 0.37 7.76 -23.19
C GLY A 123 0.85 6.64 -22.26
N LEU A 124 1.09 5.47 -22.80
CA LEU A 124 1.62 4.33 -22.05
C LEU A 124 3.04 4.60 -21.49
N GLY A 125 3.90 5.29 -22.26
CA GLY A 125 5.22 5.69 -21.80
C GLY A 125 5.16 6.63 -20.59
N ASN A 126 4.20 7.56 -20.58
CA ASN A 126 3.97 8.46 -19.45
C ASN A 126 3.50 7.71 -18.19
N ARG A 127 2.65 6.69 -18.33
CA ARG A 127 2.22 5.85 -17.20
C ARG A 127 3.39 5.09 -16.55
N LEU A 128 4.38 4.70 -17.36
CA LEU A 128 5.58 3.99 -16.91
C LEU A 128 6.78 4.91 -16.67
N ALA A 129 6.60 6.23 -16.68
CA ALA A 129 7.69 7.20 -16.52
C ALA A 129 8.46 7.08 -15.20
N VAL A 130 7.87 6.48 -14.17
CA VAL A 130 8.54 6.19 -12.89
C VAL A 130 9.81 5.34 -13.05
N PHE A 131 9.89 4.51 -14.11
CA PHE A 131 11.06 3.70 -14.43
C PHE A 131 12.23 4.50 -15.01
N GLN A 132 12.08 5.82 -15.23
CA GLN A 132 13.20 6.72 -15.45
C GLN A 132 14.09 6.86 -14.20
N ASN A 133 13.51 6.66 -13.02
CA ASN A 133 14.27 6.66 -11.78
C ASN A 133 15.12 5.38 -11.69
N PRO A 134 16.46 5.49 -11.65
CA PRO A 134 17.34 4.31 -11.64
C PRO A 134 17.12 3.40 -10.41
N LEU A 135 16.70 3.95 -9.27
CA LEU A 135 16.41 3.15 -8.08
C LEU A 135 15.11 2.34 -8.24
N VAL A 136 14.10 2.90 -8.90
CA VAL A 136 12.86 2.17 -9.21
C VAL A 136 13.15 1.04 -10.19
N ASP A 137 13.83 1.33 -11.30
CA ASP A 137 14.26 0.29 -12.26
C ASP A 137 15.04 -0.82 -11.54
N LYS A 138 15.93 -0.45 -10.60
CA LYS A 138 16.78 -1.39 -9.89
C LYS A 138 15.99 -2.32 -8.95
N ILE A 139 15.13 -1.77 -8.09
CA ILE A 139 14.36 -2.59 -7.14
C ILE A 139 13.29 -3.46 -7.82
N THR A 140 12.79 -3.03 -8.99
CA THR A 140 11.80 -3.79 -9.76
C THR A 140 12.42 -4.77 -10.76
N ARG A 141 13.73 -4.73 -10.95
CA ARG A 141 14.52 -5.66 -11.76
C ARG A 141 15.05 -6.83 -10.95
N ASN A 142 15.47 -6.57 -9.71
CA ASN A 142 15.87 -7.60 -8.77
C ASN A 142 14.66 -8.32 -8.20
N HIS A 143 14.83 -9.56 -7.75
CA HIS A 143 13.76 -10.38 -7.18
C HIS A 143 14.27 -11.11 -5.95
N ASP A 144 14.16 -10.45 -4.80
CA ASP A 144 14.61 -10.94 -3.48
C ASP A 144 13.42 -11.40 -2.63
N VAL A 145 12.19 -10.96 -2.98
CA VAL A 145 10.96 -11.22 -2.22
C VAL A 145 10.14 -12.30 -2.92
N ASP A 146 9.90 -13.41 -2.22
CA ASP A 146 9.02 -14.49 -2.65
C ASP A 146 7.60 -14.30 -2.06
N LEU A 147 6.60 -14.07 -2.90
CA LEU A 147 5.22 -13.83 -2.49
C LEU A 147 4.55 -15.05 -1.82
N LEU A 148 5.06 -16.26 -2.03
CA LEU A 148 4.51 -17.49 -1.45
C LEU A 148 5.09 -17.80 -0.06
N LEU A 149 6.23 -17.23 0.29
CA LEU A 149 6.94 -17.54 1.51
C LEU A 149 6.11 -17.36 2.79
N PRO A 150 5.29 -16.28 2.94
CA PRO A 150 4.47 -16.07 4.16
C PRO A 150 3.48 -17.20 4.43
N GLY A 151 2.99 -17.87 3.37
CA GLY A 151 2.09 -19.01 3.51
C GLY A 151 2.79 -20.34 3.81
N GLN A 152 4.11 -20.41 3.68
CA GLN A 152 4.92 -21.63 3.82
C GLN A 152 5.65 -21.71 5.16
N LYS A 153 6.18 -20.59 5.62
CA LYS A 153 6.93 -20.50 6.89
C LYS A 153 6.78 -19.15 7.55
N PRO A 154 6.93 -19.06 8.88
CA PRO A 154 6.86 -17.77 9.59
C PRO A 154 7.88 -16.78 9.06
N CYS A 155 7.39 -15.62 8.60
CA CYS A 155 8.20 -14.48 8.17
C CYS A 155 7.36 -13.20 8.26
N ALA A 156 8.00 -12.04 8.17
CA ALA A 156 7.32 -10.74 8.14
C ALA A 156 7.84 -9.91 6.97
N TYR A 157 6.92 -9.36 6.18
CA TYR A 157 7.19 -8.40 5.10
C TYR A 157 6.69 -7.03 5.50
N PHE A 158 7.56 -6.03 5.45
CA PHE A 158 7.24 -4.64 5.70
C PHE A 158 7.18 -3.89 4.38
N VAL A 159 5.97 -3.53 3.94
CA VAL A 159 5.72 -2.79 2.70
C VAL A 159 5.52 -1.32 3.05
N ILE A 160 6.58 -0.52 2.89
CA ILE A 160 6.56 0.90 3.24
C ILE A 160 6.11 1.71 2.03
N ILE A 161 5.01 2.43 2.18
CA ILE A 161 4.36 3.22 1.13
C ILE A 161 4.57 4.70 1.42
N SER A 162 4.89 5.49 0.37
CA SER A 162 4.93 6.94 0.51
C SER A 162 3.51 7.51 0.55
N ALA A 163 3.16 8.23 1.60
CA ALA A 163 1.88 8.93 1.70
C ALA A 163 1.77 10.11 0.71
N GLN A 164 2.90 10.76 0.39
CA GLN A 164 2.95 11.99 -0.40
C GLN A 164 3.10 11.74 -1.90
N ASP A 165 3.71 10.63 -2.30
CA ASP A 165 4.03 10.35 -3.70
C ASP A 165 3.10 9.30 -4.31
N SER A 166 2.10 9.78 -5.02
CA SER A 166 1.11 8.93 -5.68
C SER A 166 1.65 8.16 -6.88
N ALA A 167 2.77 8.58 -7.48
CA ALA A 167 3.33 7.97 -8.67
C ALA A 167 3.75 6.51 -8.47
N TYR A 168 4.07 6.11 -7.24
CA TYR A 168 4.49 4.74 -6.90
C TYR A 168 3.38 3.85 -6.35
N ARG A 169 2.16 4.36 -6.19
CA ARG A 169 1.02 3.59 -5.62
C ARG A 169 0.71 2.31 -6.41
N PHE A 170 0.91 2.34 -7.73
CA PHE A 170 0.67 1.14 -8.53
C PHE A 170 1.60 -0.02 -8.17
N LEU A 171 2.83 0.25 -7.68
CA LEU A 171 3.75 -0.81 -7.25
C LEU A 171 3.24 -1.55 -6.01
N SER A 172 2.72 -0.81 -5.02
CA SER A 172 2.12 -1.43 -3.83
C SER A 172 0.81 -2.15 -4.17
N SER A 173 -0.03 -1.56 -5.04
CA SER A 173 -1.22 -2.22 -5.54
C SER A 173 -0.88 -3.52 -6.28
N LEU A 174 0.13 -3.52 -7.16
CA LEU A 174 0.61 -4.73 -7.84
C LEU A 174 1.08 -5.80 -6.85
N PHE A 175 1.84 -5.38 -5.82
CA PHE A 175 2.34 -6.32 -4.82
C PHE A 175 1.19 -7.13 -4.19
N PHE A 176 0.16 -6.45 -3.69
CA PHE A 176 -0.97 -7.12 -3.05
C PHE A 176 -1.88 -7.82 -4.07
N SER A 177 -2.14 -7.21 -5.23
CA SER A 177 -2.96 -7.82 -6.29
C SER A 177 -2.37 -9.11 -6.85
N LEU A 178 -1.06 -9.32 -6.73
CA LEU A 178 -0.41 -10.57 -7.10
C LEU A 178 -0.24 -11.52 -5.90
N THR A 179 -0.05 -11.00 -4.69
CA THR A 179 0.15 -11.83 -3.48
C THR A 179 -1.10 -12.63 -3.15
N PHE A 180 -2.28 -12.00 -3.10
CA PHE A 180 -3.52 -12.67 -2.73
C PHE A 180 -3.87 -13.85 -3.65
N PRO A 181 -3.91 -13.70 -5.00
CA PRO A 181 -4.20 -14.81 -5.88
C PRO A 181 -3.15 -15.92 -5.83
N GLN A 182 -1.87 -15.57 -5.72
CA GLN A 182 -0.80 -16.56 -5.67
C GLN A 182 -0.87 -17.41 -4.40
N LEU A 183 -1.08 -16.80 -3.23
CA LEU A 183 -1.27 -17.52 -1.97
C LEU A 183 -2.56 -18.36 -1.99
N SER A 184 -3.66 -17.83 -2.53
CA SER A 184 -4.91 -18.58 -2.67
C SER A 184 -4.75 -19.80 -3.58
N ASN A 185 -4.04 -19.65 -4.70
CA ASN A 185 -3.75 -20.76 -5.61
C ASN A 185 -2.81 -21.78 -4.95
N TYR A 186 -1.79 -21.32 -4.24
CA TYR A 186 -0.91 -22.20 -3.48
C TYR A 186 -1.70 -23.00 -2.45
N ALA A 187 -2.59 -22.37 -1.69
CA ALA A 187 -3.46 -23.04 -0.73
C ALA A 187 -4.34 -24.12 -1.40
N ARG A 188 -4.98 -23.79 -2.55
CA ARG A 188 -5.81 -24.76 -3.30
C ARG A 188 -5.02 -26.01 -3.71
N LEU A 189 -3.77 -25.85 -4.13
CA LEU A 189 -2.91 -26.95 -4.55
C LEU A 189 -2.36 -27.78 -3.37
N HIS A 190 -2.39 -27.22 -2.14
CA HIS A 190 -1.80 -27.84 -0.94
C HIS A 190 -2.85 -28.12 0.15
N GLY A 191 -3.99 -28.69 -0.23
CA GLY A 191 -5.00 -29.16 0.73
C GLY A 191 -6.05 -28.11 1.11
N GLY A 192 -6.13 -27.01 0.38
CA GLY A 192 -7.16 -25.98 0.52
C GLY A 192 -6.83 -24.87 1.55
N ARG A 193 -5.73 -25.00 2.30
CA ARG A 193 -5.32 -24.01 3.32
C ARG A 193 -3.81 -23.81 3.30
N LEU A 194 -3.37 -22.61 3.63
CA LEU A 194 -1.94 -22.34 3.84
C LEU A 194 -1.44 -23.05 5.10
N PRO A 195 -0.21 -23.62 5.07
CA PRO A 195 0.42 -24.20 6.25
C PRO A 195 0.59 -23.23 7.42
N VAL A 196 0.85 -21.95 7.12
CA VAL A 196 1.04 -20.88 8.10
C VAL A 196 -0.08 -19.86 7.95
N LEU A 197 -0.67 -19.43 9.07
CA LEU A 197 -1.62 -18.31 9.08
C LEU A 197 -0.90 -17.06 8.58
N THR A 198 -1.43 -16.46 7.52
CA THR A 198 -0.88 -15.25 6.93
C THR A 198 -1.77 -14.06 7.22
N ASN A 199 -1.28 -13.12 8.02
CA ASN A 199 -2.00 -11.89 8.38
C ASN A 199 -1.54 -10.73 7.50
N PHE A 200 -2.49 -9.99 6.94
CA PHE A 200 -2.27 -8.76 6.18
C PHE A 200 -2.70 -7.57 7.02
N CYS A 201 -1.74 -6.81 7.55
CA CYS A 201 -2.00 -5.56 8.27
C CYS A 201 -1.84 -4.39 7.29
N LEU A 202 -2.96 -3.86 6.79
CA LEU A 202 -3.01 -2.79 5.80
C LEU A 202 -3.36 -1.47 6.49
N GLU A 203 -2.37 -0.87 7.16
CA GLU A 203 -2.58 0.33 7.98
C GLU A 203 -3.10 1.52 7.18
N GLU A 204 -2.48 1.83 6.07
CA GLU A 204 -2.91 2.91 5.17
C GLU A 204 -3.58 2.32 3.93
N TYR A 205 -4.65 1.51 4.14
CA TYR A 205 -5.29 0.73 3.09
C TYR A 205 -5.61 1.54 1.83
N LEU A 206 -6.14 2.76 2.01
CA LEU A 206 -6.53 3.60 0.88
C LEU A 206 -5.33 4.20 0.13
N ASN A 207 -4.13 4.19 0.72
CA ASN A 207 -2.90 4.65 0.07
C ASN A 207 -2.20 3.58 -0.76
N ILE A 208 -2.57 2.29 -0.60
CA ILE A 208 -1.97 1.18 -1.36
C ILE A 208 -2.20 1.33 -2.87
N GLY A 209 -3.28 1.95 -3.29
CA GLY A 209 -3.72 2.02 -4.68
C GLY A 209 -5.05 1.27 -4.86
N TYR A 210 -5.63 1.34 -6.04
CA TYR A 210 -6.84 0.58 -6.38
C TYR A 210 -6.47 -0.88 -6.63
N MET A 211 -7.25 -1.80 -6.05
CA MET A 211 -7.10 -3.25 -6.25
C MET A 211 -8.42 -3.80 -6.78
N GLU A 212 -8.42 -4.19 -8.05
CA GLU A 212 -9.60 -4.77 -8.70
C GLU A 212 -9.99 -6.10 -8.04
N GLY A 213 -11.29 -6.28 -7.76
CA GLY A 213 -11.81 -7.53 -7.18
C GLY A 213 -11.42 -7.79 -5.73
N ILE A 214 -10.87 -6.81 -5.01
CA ILE A 214 -10.44 -7.00 -3.61
C ILE A 214 -11.59 -7.39 -2.68
N SER A 215 -12.83 -6.99 -2.98
CA SER A 215 -14.02 -7.40 -2.23
C SER A 215 -14.20 -8.93 -2.22
N ASP A 216 -13.97 -9.57 -3.38
CA ASP A 216 -14.06 -11.03 -3.50
C ASP A 216 -12.92 -11.73 -2.76
N VAL A 217 -11.74 -11.10 -2.76
CA VAL A 217 -10.61 -11.56 -1.96
C VAL A 217 -10.98 -11.56 -0.49
N PHE A 218 -11.43 -10.43 0.08
CA PHE A 218 -11.80 -10.32 1.49
C PHE A 218 -12.87 -11.33 1.92
N ASN A 219 -13.83 -11.63 1.03
CA ASN A 219 -14.86 -12.62 1.30
C ASN A 219 -14.34 -14.08 1.31
N SER A 220 -13.24 -14.37 0.63
CA SER A 220 -12.77 -15.74 0.40
C SER A 220 -11.55 -16.17 1.21
N ILE A 221 -10.70 -15.22 1.63
CA ILE A 221 -9.37 -15.51 2.21
C ILE A 221 -9.41 -16.31 3.51
N ARG A 222 -10.46 -16.15 4.31
CA ARG A 222 -10.64 -16.90 5.57
C ARG A 222 -10.55 -18.41 5.34
N GLY A 223 -11.13 -18.92 4.24
CA GLY A 223 -11.06 -20.33 3.87
C GLY A 223 -9.63 -20.83 3.63
N PHE A 224 -8.74 -19.95 3.20
CA PHE A 224 -7.36 -20.28 2.86
C PHE A 224 -6.35 -20.11 4.02
N ASN A 225 -6.79 -19.87 5.24
CA ASN A 225 -5.92 -19.55 6.39
C ASN A 225 -5.19 -18.21 6.23
N MET A 226 -5.90 -17.22 5.71
CA MET A 226 -5.46 -15.83 5.62
C MET A 226 -6.42 -14.93 6.38
N SER A 227 -5.90 -13.86 6.96
CA SER A 227 -6.70 -12.80 7.57
C SER A 227 -6.22 -11.43 7.08
N VAL A 228 -7.12 -10.46 7.13
CA VAL A 228 -6.79 -9.08 6.75
C VAL A 228 -7.36 -8.10 7.76
N GLN A 229 -6.54 -7.13 8.12
CA GLN A 229 -6.91 -5.97 8.92
C GLN A 229 -6.67 -4.73 8.07
N VAL A 230 -7.63 -3.83 8.02
CA VAL A 230 -7.50 -2.57 7.29
C VAL A 230 -7.71 -1.40 8.25
N ALA A 231 -6.85 -0.41 8.19
CA ALA A 231 -7.07 0.86 8.85
C ALA A 231 -7.35 1.94 7.80
N VAL A 232 -8.37 2.75 8.06
CA VAL A 232 -8.79 3.86 7.20
C VAL A 232 -9.08 5.09 8.05
N GLN A 233 -8.79 6.27 7.53
CA GLN A 233 -9.02 7.52 8.24
C GLN A 233 -10.47 7.98 8.15
N SER A 234 -11.17 7.71 7.03
CA SER A 234 -12.57 8.05 6.86
C SER A 234 -13.28 7.14 5.86
N LEU A 235 -14.59 6.95 6.04
CA LEU A 235 -15.42 6.24 5.07
C LEU A 235 -15.64 7.07 3.79
N SER A 236 -15.59 8.39 3.86
CA SER A 236 -15.69 9.27 2.68
C SER A 236 -14.58 8.99 1.68
N GLN A 237 -13.33 8.85 2.15
CA GLN A 237 -12.20 8.48 1.30
C GLN A 237 -12.34 7.05 0.75
N TRP A 238 -12.91 6.14 1.53
CA TRP A 238 -13.17 4.77 1.06
C TRP A 238 -14.20 4.77 -0.07
N GLN A 239 -15.30 5.52 0.08
CA GLN A 239 -16.33 5.69 -0.95
C GLN A 239 -15.80 6.31 -2.24
N GLU A 240 -14.89 7.28 -2.13
CA GLU A 240 -14.24 7.90 -3.28
C GLU A 240 -13.37 6.89 -4.05
N LYS A 241 -12.60 6.09 -3.32
CA LYS A 241 -11.66 5.12 -3.90
C LYS A 241 -12.37 3.90 -4.52
N TYR A 242 -13.41 3.41 -3.85
CA TYR A 242 -14.22 2.27 -4.26
C TYR A 242 -15.70 2.69 -4.37
N PRO A 243 -16.08 3.29 -5.51
CA PRO A 243 -17.39 3.93 -5.66
C PRO A 243 -18.53 2.92 -5.71
N GLY A 244 -19.74 3.43 -5.57
CA GLY A 244 -20.96 2.63 -5.60
C GLY A 244 -21.15 1.81 -4.33
N LYS A 245 -21.33 0.50 -4.46
CA LYS A 245 -21.50 -0.42 -3.34
C LYS A 245 -20.22 -1.21 -3.01
N GLU A 246 -19.14 -0.95 -3.70
CA GLU A 246 -17.91 -1.74 -3.53
C GLU A 246 -17.31 -1.57 -2.14
N TRP A 247 -17.25 -0.33 -1.64
CA TRP A 247 -16.78 -0.05 -0.27
C TRP A 247 -17.66 -0.69 0.81
N GLU A 248 -19.00 -0.73 0.61
CA GLU A 248 -19.92 -1.39 1.54
C GLU A 248 -19.71 -2.91 1.55
N ASN A 249 -19.49 -3.51 0.37
CA ASN A 249 -19.20 -4.93 0.25
C ASN A 249 -17.88 -5.28 0.96
N GLN A 250 -16.85 -4.45 0.80
CA GLN A 250 -15.59 -4.63 1.51
C GLN A 250 -15.78 -4.54 3.02
N LEU A 251 -16.43 -3.48 3.50
CA LEU A 251 -16.68 -3.27 4.93
C LEU A 251 -17.58 -4.37 5.53
N GLY A 252 -18.51 -4.89 4.74
CA GLY A 252 -19.38 -6.01 5.13
C GLY A 252 -18.65 -7.35 5.27
N SER A 253 -17.45 -7.48 4.70
CA SER A 253 -16.64 -8.70 4.79
C SER A 253 -15.88 -8.85 6.11
N PHE A 254 -15.82 -7.79 6.92
CA PHE A 254 -15.12 -7.81 8.21
C PHE A 254 -16.05 -8.22 9.35
N ASP A 255 -15.63 -9.21 10.13
CA ASP A 255 -16.36 -9.68 11.31
C ASP A 255 -16.32 -8.67 12.46
N MET A 256 -15.22 -7.91 12.56
CA MET A 256 -15.00 -6.91 13.60
C MET A 256 -14.74 -5.54 12.99
N THR A 257 -15.33 -4.52 13.59
CA THR A 257 -15.04 -3.11 13.28
C THR A 257 -14.65 -2.39 14.56
N LEU A 258 -13.44 -1.82 14.56
CA LEU A 258 -12.93 -1.00 15.66
C LEU A 258 -13.02 0.48 15.26
N TYR A 259 -13.84 1.25 15.98
CA TYR A 259 -13.93 2.69 15.80
C TYR A 259 -13.07 3.40 16.84
N MET A 260 -12.06 4.14 16.38
CA MET A 260 -11.10 4.83 17.25
C MET A 260 -11.23 6.36 17.23
N GLY A 261 -12.18 6.88 16.46
CA GLY A 261 -12.42 8.30 16.22
C GLY A 261 -12.50 8.61 14.73
N CYS A 262 -13.18 9.68 14.36
CA CYS A 262 -13.19 10.23 13.01
C CYS A 262 -13.45 11.72 13.08
N ASN A 263 -13.17 12.43 11.98
CA ASN A 263 -13.43 13.87 11.83
C ASN A 263 -14.47 14.17 10.75
N ASP A 264 -15.04 13.14 10.11
CA ASP A 264 -16.03 13.29 9.05
C ASP A 264 -17.43 12.81 9.48
N MET A 265 -18.45 13.55 9.08
CA MET A 265 -19.84 13.29 9.43
C MET A 265 -20.32 11.97 8.82
N THR A 266 -19.88 11.62 7.61
CA THR A 266 -20.29 10.39 6.92
C THR A 266 -19.94 9.15 7.75
N SER A 267 -18.71 9.09 8.29
CA SER A 267 -18.28 8.02 9.19
C SER A 267 -19.09 8.02 10.47
N ALA A 268 -19.27 9.18 11.10
CA ALA A 268 -20.05 9.30 12.36
C ALA A 268 -21.49 8.83 12.19
N GLU A 269 -22.19 9.24 11.13
CA GLU A 269 -23.56 8.81 10.83
C GLU A 269 -23.65 7.31 10.54
N TYR A 270 -22.70 6.76 9.79
CA TYR A 270 -22.66 5.34 9.48
C TYR A 270 -22.54 4.51 10.76
N PHE A 271 -21.59 4.86 11.63
CA PHE A 271 -21.35 4.12 12.87
C PHE A 271 -22.46 4.32 13.91
N ALA A 272 -23.07 5.50 13.97
CA ALA A 272 -24.27 5.73 14.80
C ALA A 272 -25.41 4.78 14.40
N LYS A 273 -25.68 4.69 13.10
CA LYS A 273 -26.70 3.75 12.58
C LYS A 273 -26.33 2.28 12.82
N LYS A 274 -25.03 1.92 12.67
CA LYS A 274 -24.55 0.55 12.89
C LYS A 274 -24.65 0.11 14.35
N CYS A 275 -24.47 1.02 15.32
CA CYS A 275 -24.64 0.74 16.74
C CYS A 275 -26.10 0.48 17.14
N GLY A 276 -27.06 0.89 16.29
CA GLY A 276 -28.49 0.66 16.54
C GLY A 276 -29.12 1.69 17.46
N LYS A 277 -30.33 1.39 17.92
CA LYS A 277 -31.20 2.32 18.67
C LYS A 277 -31.52 1.80 20.05
N VAL A 278 -31.72 2.72 20.97
CA VAL A 278 -32.21 2.47 22.35
C VAL A 278 -33.54 3.18 22.57
N THR A 279 -34.42 2.55 23.33
CA THR A 279 -35.69 3.18 23.78
C THR A 279 -35.45 3.97 25.04
N ILE A 280 -35.72 5.28 25.00
CA ILE A 280 -35.63 6.17 26.16
C ILE A 280 -37.04 6.61 26.60
N SER A 281 -37.21 6.80 27.90
CA SER A 281 -38.45 7.36 28.47
C SER A 281 -38.29 8.87 28.57
N VAL A 282 -39.18 9.59 27.90
CA VAL A 282 -39.23 11.06 27.93
C VAL A 282 -40.39 11.50 28.76
N THR A 283 -40.12 12.38 29.72
CA THR A 283 -41.14 12.98 30.60
C THR A 283 -41.31 14.44 30.19
N ASN A 284 -42.49 14.78 29.66
CA ASN A 284 -42.88 16.15 29.32
C ASN A 284 -43.74 16.72 30.43
N ASN A 285 -43.26 17.81 31.04
CA ASN A 285 -44.02 18.55 32.02
C ASN A 285 -44.61 19.80 31.34
N GLN A 286 -45.94 19.94 31.43
CA GLN A 286 -46.63 21.13 30.98
C GLN A 286 -46.93 22.01 32.17
N PHE A 287 -46.38 23.23 32.15
CA PHE A 287 -46.65 24.23 33.17
C PHE A 287 -47.53 25.33 32.59
N PRO A 288 -48.47 25.89 33.35
CA PRO A 288 -49.28 27.03 32.87
C PRO A 288 -48.41 28.29 32.76
N LEU A 289 -48.58 29.04 31.66
CA LEU A 289 -47.92 30.32 31.45
C LEU A 289 -48.44 31.45 32.33
N ALA A 290 -49.58 31.25 33.02
CA ALA A 290 -50.18 32.28 33.86
C ALA A 290 -49.41 32.43 35.20
N PRO A 291 -49.26 33.63 35.78
CA PRO A 291 -48.61 33.86 37.05
C PRO A 291 -49.27 33.07 38.16
N LEU A 292 -48.49 32.59 39.12
CA LEU A 292 -48.90 31.73 40.24
C LEU A 292 -50.05 32.26 41.08
N PHE A 293 -50.29 33.55 41.08
CA PHE A 293 -51.37 34.22 41.82
C PHE A 293 -52.54 34.73 40.93
N SER A 294 -52.64 34.20 39.71
CA SER A 294 -53.78 34.51 38.84
C SER A 294 -55.04 33.80 39.36
N PRO A 295 -56.25 34.47 39.34
CA PRO A 295 -57.53 33.88 39.79
C PRO A 295 -57.96 32.62 39.06
N ILE A 296 -57.34 32.29 37.93
CA ILE A 296 -57.59 31.10 37.10
C ILE A 296 -57.11 29.80 37.77
N TYR A 297 -56.35 29.89 38.84
CA TYR A 297 -55.77 28.71 39.54
C TYR A 297 -56.67 28.12 40.64
N SER A 298 -57.89 28.52 40.76
CA SER A 298 -58.59 28.26 42.00
C SER A 298 -59.13 26.81 42.20
N THR A 299 -59.20 25.93 41.20
CA THR A 299 -59.77 24.59 41.43
C THR A 299 -59.22 23.48 40.53
N THR A 300 -58.56 23.74 39.46
CA THR A 300 -57.98 22.70 38.58
C THR A 300 -56.50 22.95 38.41
N ARG A 301 -55.66 22.02 38.79
CA ARG A 301 -54.23 22.11 38.57
C ARG A 301 -53.93 21.96 37.06
N PRO A 302 -53.61 23.01 36.31
CA PRO A 302 -53.33 22.94 34.88
C PRO A 302 -51.91 22.42 34.64
N TYR A 303 -51.54 21.49 35.44
CA TYR A 303 -50.26 20.82 35.44
C TYR A 303 -50.45 19.39 34.92
N SER A 304 -49.83 19.06 33.81
CA SER A 304 -49.86 17.69 33.31
C SER A 304 -48.42 17.16 33.07
N GLN A 305 -48.22 15.94 33.42
CA GLN A 305 -47.00 15.21 33.14
C GLN A 305 -47.36 14.04 32.23
N THR A 306 -46.73 14.06 31.04
CA THR A 306 -46.90 12.98 30.09
C THR A 306 -45.59 12.21 30.00
N ARG A 307 -45.65 10.89 30.22
CA ARG A 307 -44.52 10.00 29.98
C ARG A 307 -44.75 9.29 28.65
N SER A 308 -43.76 9.39 27.75
CA SER A 308 -43.74 8.72 26.46
C SER A 308 -42.43 8.00 26.27
N ASN A 309 -42.42 6.92 25.52
CA ASN A 309 -41.20 6.25 25.09
C ASN A 309 -40.88 6.71 23.68
N THR A 310 -39.62 7.07 23.44
CA THR A 310 -39.13 7.41 22.12
C THR A 310 -37.86 6.64 21.84
N GLN A 311 -37.51 6.51 20.54
CA GLN A 311 -36.27 5.88 20.12
C GLN A 311 -35.22 6.95 19.95
N ARG A 312 -34.00 6.63 20.37
CA ARG A 312 -32.79 7.40 20.14
C ARG A 312 -31.70 6.47 19.58
N ASP A 313 -30.80 6.95 18.73
CA ASP A 313 -29.59 6.18 18.41
C ASP A 313 -28.80 5.94 19.68
N LEU A 314 -28.23 4.72 19.83
CA LEU A 314 -27.45 4.35 21.03
C LEU A 314 -26.35 5.36 21.31
N LEU A 315 -25.63 5.78 20.23
CA LEU A 315 -24.73 6.92 20.21
C LEU A 315 -25.09 7.81 19.01
N GLN A 316 -25.23 9.11 19.24
CA GLN A 316 -25.52 10.08 18.20
C GLN A 316 -24.24 10.36 17.37
N PRO A 317 -24.33 10.82 16.10
CA PRO A 317 -23.17 11.17 15.29
C PRO A 317 -22.23 12.18 15.95
N ASP A 318 -22.76 13.14 16.68
CA ASP A 318 -21.98 14.13 17.42
C ASP A 318 -21.21 13.55 18.63
N GLU A 319 -21.77 12.49 19.23
CA GLU A 319 -21.09 11.74 20.31
C GLU A 319 -19.93 10.92 19.74
N PHE A 320 -20.05 10.39 18.51
CA PHE A 320 -18.96 9.75 17.78
C PHE A 320 -17.83 10.72 17.47
N LEU A 321 -18.14 11.92 16.96
CA LEU A 321 -17.15 12.95 16.66
C LEU A 321 -16.42 13.46 17.91
N ARG A 322 -17.05 13.38 19.08
CA ARG A 322 -16.50 13.82 20.37
C ARG A 322 -16.06 12.68 21.27
N LEU A 323 -15.88 11.48 20.71
CA LEU A 323 -15.42 10.33 21.49
C LEU A 323 -14.06 10.66 22.14
N ASN A 324 -13.96 10.33 23.44
CA ASN A 324 -12.70 10.53 24.17
C ASN A 324 -11.54 9.77 23.49
N LYS A 325 -10.41 10.42 23.34
CA LYS A 325 -9.23 9.87 22.67
C LYS A 325 -8.72 8.54 23.23
N PHE A 326 -9.00 8.26 24.50
CA PHE A 326 -8.62 7.01 25.17
C PHE A 326 -9.66 5.89 25.02
N LEU A 327 -10.78 6.17 24.38
CA LEU A 327 -11.86 5.20 24.19
C LEU A 327 -11.94 4.77 22.74
N CYS A 328 -12.40 3.54 22.55
CA CYS A 328 -12.78 2.99 21.25
C CYS A 328 -14.12 2.28 21.36
N ILE A 329 -14.79 2.07 20.23
CA ILE A 329 -16.03 1.32 20.15
C ILE A 329 -15.78 0.12 19.27
N VAL A 330 -15.98 -1.07 19.83
CA VAL A 330 -15.83 -2.34 19.14
C VAL A 330 -17.21 -2.87 18.74
N MET A 331 -17.34 -3.23 17.48
CA MET A 331 -18.55 -3.79 16.90
C MET A 331 -18.24 -5.14 16.29
N PHE A 332 -18.70 -6.21 16.90
CA PHE A 332 -18.66 -7.56 16.33
C PHE A 332 -19.99 -7.89 15.66
N ASN A 333 -19.93 -8.64 14.58
CA ASN A 333 -21.13 -9.19 13.98
C ASN A 333 -21.84 -10.09 15.00
N HIS A 334 -23.18 -9.95 15.11
CA HIS A 334 -24.05 -10.68 16.03
C HIS A 334 -23.96 -10.30 17.52
N TYR A 335 -23.09 -9.36 17.92
CA TYR A 335 -22.96 -8.89 19.29
C TYR A 335 -23.35 -7.41 19.43
N LYS A 336 -23.67 -7.01 20.65
CA LYS A 336 -23.89 -5.60 20.96
C LYS A 336 -22.55 -4.85 20.88
N PRO A 337 -22.56 -3.58 20.44
CA PRO A 337 -21.34 -2.77 20.47
C PRO A 337 -20.84 -2.58 21.91
N ALA A 338 -19.53 -2.61 22.08
CA ALA A 338 -18.87 -2.41 23.36
C ALA A 338 -17.96 -1.19 23.30
N GLN A 339 -17.93 -0.40 24.37
CA GLN A 339 -16.98 0.70 24.56
C GLN A 339 -15.82 0.23 25.44
N LEU A 340 -14.60 0.33 24.93
CA LEU A 340 -13.39 -0.14 25.59
C LEU A 340 -12.37 0.99 25.71
N TYR A 341 -11.38 0.82 26.59
CA TYR A 341 -10.21 1.67 26.64
C TYR A 341 -9.16 1.22 25.62
N LYS A 342 -8.53 2.18 24.97
CA LYS A 342 -7.35 1.91 24.10
C LYS A 342 -6.17 1.54 24.98
N ILE A 343 -5.46 0.49 24.61
CA ILE A 343 -4.19 0.12 25.22
C ILE A 343 -3.10 0.91 24.52
N MET A 344 -2.24 1.59 25.27
CA MET A 344 -1.08 2.28 24.71
C MET A 344 0.08 1.31 24.54
N LEU A 345 0.88 1.50 23.49
CA LEU A 345 2.01 0.62 23.16
C LEU A 345 2.98 0.45 24.35
N GLU A 346 3.21 1.53 25.12
CA GLU A 346 4.09 1.56 26.28
C GLU A 346 3.58 0.69 27.45
N GLU A 347 2.28 0.41 27.49
CA GLU A 347 1.65 -0.43 28.53
C GLU A 347 1.84 -1.91 28.25
N LEU A 348 2.17 -2.28 26.99
CA LEU A 348 2.41 -3.67 26.62
C LEU A 348 3.74 -4.19 27.20
N PRO A 349 3.76 -5.41 27.80
CA PRO A 349 4.98 -6.00 28.35
C PRO A 349 6.09 -6.15 27.30
N GLU A 350 5.71 -6.37 26.04
CA GLU A 350 6.59 -6.55 24.90
C GLU A 350 7.31 -5.26 24.48
N TYR A 351 6.75 -4.10 24.78
CA TYR A 351 7.34 -2.79 24.43
C TYR A 351 8.80 -2.67 24.87
N LYS A 352 9.11 -3.16 26.08
CA LYS A 352 10.47 -3.15 26.63
C LYS A 352 11.46 -4.02 25.85
N LYS A 353 10.97 -4.98 25.05
CA LYS A 353 11.78 -5.87 24.20
C LYS A 353 12.03 -5.27 22.82
N LEU A 354 11.27 -4.25 22.41
CA LEU A 354 11.41 -3.62 21.10
C LEU A 354 12.74 -2.85 21.02
N LYS A 355 13.46 -3.08 19.93
CA LYS A 355 14.68 -2.33 19.61
C LYS A 355 14.34 -1.27 18.56
N LYS A 356 14.72 -0.03 18.84
CA LYS A 356 14.62 1.02 17.81
C LYS A 356 15.59 0.69 16.67
N CYS A 357 15.09 0.63 15.46
CA CYS A 357 15.87 0.47 14.24
C CYS A 357 15.38 1.50 13.21
N SER A 358 16.25 1.86 12.28
CA SER A 358 15.91 2.76 11.18
C SER A 358 15.86 1.96 9.89
N VAL A 359 14.92 2.29 9.01
CA VAL A 359 14.88 1.77 7.63
C VAL A 359 16.18 2.07 6.89
N PHE A 360 16.84 3.17 7.22
CA PHE A 360 18.12 3.56 6.61
C PHE A 360 19.29 2.66 7.00
N ASP A 361 19.17 1.88 8.08
CA ASP A 361 20.19 0.94 8.52
C ASP A 361 20.10 -0.41 7.77
N TYR A 362 18.97 -0.63 7.07
CA TYR A 362 18.76 -1.86 6.32
C TYR A 362 19.55 -1.88 5.02
N VAL A 363 20.29 -2.95 4.80
CA VAL A 363 21.05 -3.20 3.55
C VAL A 363 20.35 -4.32 2.77
N PRO A 364 19.73 -3.99 1.62
CA PRO A 364 19.00 -4.99 0.83
C PRO A 364 19.92 -6.02 0.19
N GLU A 365 19.37 -7.22 -0.09
CA GLU A 365 20.12 -8.37 -0.61
C GLU A 365 20.80 -8.07 -1.96
N TRP A 366 20.13 -7.34 -2.87
CA TRP A 366 20.73 -6.95 -4.15
C TRP A 366 21.98 -6.08 -3.97
N LYS A 367 22.01 -5.23 -2.94
CA LYS A 367 23.15 -4.37 -2.65
C LYS A 367 24.31 -5.17 -2.06
N LYS A 368 24.05 -6.14 -1.19
CA LYS A 368 25.06 -7.07 -0.66
C LYS A 368 25.72 -7.86 -1.79
N ARG A 369 24.90 -8.39 -2.72
CA ARG A 369 25.42 -9.11 -3.92
C ARG A 369 26.31 -8.24 -4.80
N GLU A 370 25.96 -6.96 -5.00
CA GLU A 370 26.81 -6.03 -5.77
C GLU A 370 28.14 -5.75 -5.09
N GLU A 371 28.12 -5.52 -3.77
CA GLU A 371 29.35 -5.28 -3.01
C GLU A 371 30.28 -6.50 -3.01
N GLU A 372 29.74 -7.69 -2.90
CA GLU A 372 30.49 -8.94 -3.00
C GLU A 372 31.06 -9.14 -4.41
N GLY A 373 30.26 -8.93 -5.43
CA GLY A 373 30.72 -8.98 -6.83
C GLY A 373 31.80 -7.96 -7.14
N ALA A 374 31.73 -6.75 -6.57
CA ALA A 374 32.78 -5.73 -6.71
C ALA A 374 34.09 -6.15 -6.01
N LYS A 375 34.01 -6.77 -4.82
CA LYS A 375 35.19 -7.31 -4.11
C LYS A 375 35.86 -8.43 -4.90
N HIS A 376 35.10 -9.32 -5.53
CA HIS A 376 35.65 -10.39 -6.38
C HIS A 376 36.30 -9.86 -7.65
N ARG A 377 35.75 -8.84 -8.29
CA ARG A 377 36.35 -8.19 -9.49
C ARG A 377 37.65 -7.48 -9.16
N THR A 378 37.73 -6.82 -8.01
CA THR A 378 38.99 -6.17 -7.57
C THR A 378 40.06 -7.18 -7.16
N ALA A 379 39.68 -8.31 -6.58
CA ALA A 379 40.60 -9.40 -6.26
C ALA A 379 41.10 -10.09 -7.54
N GLY A 380 40.22 -10.35 -8.53
CA GLY A 380 40.59 -10.94 -9.82
C GLY A 380 41.54 -10.02 -10.65
N ASN A 381 41.33 -8.69 -10.62
CA ASN A 381 42.23 -7.73 -11.29
C ASN A 381 43.59 -7.63 -10.59
N ARG A 382 43.67 -7.81 -9.27
CA ARG A 382 44.96 -7.83 -8.55
C ARG A 382 45.78 -9.09 -8.89
N THR A 383 45.14 -10.23 -9.04
CA THR A 383 45.79 -11.49 -9.45
C THR A 383 46.25 -11.45 -10.92
N SER A 384 45.44 -10.87 -11.81
CA SER A 384 45.82 -10.71 -13.22
C SER A 384 46.91 -9.65 -13.45
N ALA A 385 46.98 -8.59 -12.64
CA ALA A 385 48.03 -7.59 -12.66
C ALA A 385 49.36 -8.16 -12.09
N ALA A 386 49.28 -8.99 -11.05
CA ALA A 386 50.47 -9.68 -10.50
C ALA A 386 51.05 -10.71 -11.49
N ALA A 387 50.16 -11.42 -12.23
CA ALA A 387 50.61 -12.37 -13.26
C ALA A 387 51.23 -11.72 -14.51
N ARG A 388 50.92 -10.44 -14.81
CA ARG A 388 51.53 -9.68 -15.92
C ARG A 388 52.87 -9.08 -15.59
N ASN A 389 53.19 -8.87 -14.30
CA ASN A 389 54.47 -8.29 -13.85
C ASN A 389 55.61 -9.32 -13.70
N THR A 390 55.36 -10.60 -13.94
CA THR A 390 56.39 -11.67 -13.84
C THR A 390 56.97 -12.12 -15.20
N SER A 391 56.59 -11.50 -16.32
CA SER A 391 57.07 -11.90 -17.65
C SER A 391 57.48 -10.73 -18.52
N SER A 392 58.43 -9.89 -18.08
CA SER A 392 59.27 -9.10 -19.00
C SER A 392 60.38 -8.38 -18.21
N ALA A 393 61.57 -8.97 -18.24
CA ALA A 393 62.83 -8.22 -18.03
C ALA A 393 63.33 -7.72 -19.40
N PRO A 394 63.61 -6.46 -19.61
CA PRO A 394 64.28 -5.96 -20.80
C PRO A 394 65.78 -5.80 -20.55
N PRO A 395 66.65 -5.90 -21.60
CA PRO A 395 68.07 -5.65 -21.48
C PRO A 395 68.37 -4.14 -21.51
N ALA A 396 69.45 -3.82 -20.83
CA ALA A 396 70.01 -2.48 -20.67
C ALA A 396 70.56 -1.86 -21.97
N SER A 397 70.42 -0.56 -22.14
CA SER A 397 71.37 0.31 -22.88
C SER A 397 71.19 1.79 -22.48
N GLN A 398 72.31 2.46 -22.49
CA GLN A 398 72.76 3.69 -21.87
C GLN A 398 72.38 5.05 -22.57
N PRO A 399 72.94 6.24 -22.15
CA PRO A 399 72.13 7.43 -21.88
C PRO A 399 72.43 8.67 -22.69
N SER A 400 71.62 9.72 -22.48
CA SER A 400 71.88 11.18 -22.58
C SER A 400 71.74 11.90 -23.92
N PRO A 401 71.57 13.27 -23.99
CA PRO A 401 71.21 14.25 -22.96
C PRO A 401 70.17 15.34 -23.38
N ALA A 402 69.63 16.02 -22.39
CA ALA A 402 69.31 17.45 -22.20
C ALA A 402 68.66 18.32 -23.30
N SER A 403 67.58 18.95 -23.00
CA SER A 403 67.37 20.38 -22.66
C SER A 403 65.97 20.88 -22.98
N GLY A 404 65.48 21.79 -22.14
CA GLY A 404 64.42 22.71 -22.58
C GLY A 404 63.32 22.95 -21.56
N LYS A 405 63.53 23.84 -20.64
CA LYS A 405 62.72 24.79 -19.90
C LYS A 405 61.21 24.77 -20.04
N ARG A 406 60.53 24.83 -18.84
CA ARG A 406 59.19 25.26 -18.43
C ARG A 406 58.73 26.58 -19.08
N PRO A 407 57.43 26.95 -19.01
CA PRO A 407 56.86 27.38 -17.71
C PRO A 407 55.42 26.96 -17.39
N ASP A 408 55.14 27.13 -16.13
CA ASP A 408 53.90 27.00 -15.36
C ASP A 408 52.70 27.76 -15.96
N MET A 409 51.53 27.16 -15.81
CA MET A 409 50.27 27.91 -15.70
C MET A 409 49.29 27.16 -14.80
N GLN A 410 49.10 27.67 -13.59
CA GLN A 410 47.95 27.41 -12.71
C GLN A 410 46.77 28.26 -13.17
N PRO A 411 45.54 27.80 -13.06
CA PRO A 411 44.41 28.68 -12.99
C PRO A 411 43.97 28.81 -11.53
N GLN A 412 43.85 30.05 -11.14
CA GLN A 412 43.29 30.55 -9.86
C GLN A 412 41.81 30.29 -9.79
N ILE A 413 41.36 29.89 -8.58
CA ILE A 413 39.98 29.90 -8.13
C ILE A 413 39.74 31.26 -7.47
N SER A 414 38.70 31.98 -7.89
CA SER A 414 38.16 33.13 -7.19
C SER A 414 36.80 32.83 -6.63
N PRO A 415 36.49 33.25 -5.43
CA PRO A 415 35.20 33.03 -4.80
C PRO A 415 34.18 34.10 -5.24
N VAL A 416 32.91 33.70 -5.38
CA VAL A 416 31.79 34.63 -5.56
C VAL A 416 30.99 34.68 -4.27
N GLU A 417 30.77 35.91 -3.85
CA GLU A 417 30.14 36.40 -2.63
C GLU A 417 28.69 35.97 -2.48
N GLU A 418 28.34 35.79 -1.19
CA GLU A 418 26.98 35.78 -0.67
C GLU A 418 26.27 37.11 -0.93
N ALA A 419 25.03 37.01 -1.36
CA ALA A 419 24.06 38.11 -1.25
C ALA A 419 22.86 37.62 -0.44
N ALA A 420 22.79 38.12 0.78
CA ALA A 420 21.66 38.00 1.67
C ALA A 420 20.50 38.88 1.20
N THR A 421 19.29 38.32 1.18
CA THR A 421 18.06 39.11 1.32
C THR A 421 17.04 38.40 2.20
N SER A 422 16.85 39.02 3.32
CA SER A 422 15.72 39.10 4.28
C SER A 422 14.40 38.39 3.89
N GLY A 423 13.94 37.42 4.68
CA GLY A 423 12.94 37.64 5.72
C GLY A 423 11.50 37.55 5.27
N SER A 424 10.84 36.42 5.51
CA SER A 424 9.49 36.45 6.08
C SER A 424 9.21 35.08 6.73
N SER A 425 9.00 35.12 8.04
CA SER A 425 8.61 34.03 8.89
C SER A 425 7.17 33.61 8.57
N CYS A 426 6.97 32.36 8.19
CA CYS A 426 5.70 31.65 8.40
C CYS A 426 6.03 30.43 9.28
N GLY A 427 5.28 30.33 10.38
CA GLY A 427 5.50 29.40 11.46
C GLY A 427 5.51 27.94 10.98
N ASN A 428 6.55 27.25 11.35
CA ASN A 428 6.59 25.81 11.40
C ASN A 428 5.88 25.38 12.69
N ASP A 429 4.62 25.00 12.58
CA ASP A 429 4.03 24.05 13.51
C ASP A 429 4.54 22.67 13.14
N SER A 430 5.68 22.33 13.73
CA SER A 430 6.18 20.95 13.75
C SER A 430 5.27 20.15 14.67
N MET A 431 4.39 19.33 14.07
CA MET A 431 3.71 18.25 14.78
C MET A 431 4.77 17.37 15.45
N THR A 432 4.64 17.19 16.74
CA THR A 432 5.50 16.34 17.55
C THR A 432 5.19 14.87 17.26
N PRO A 433 6.17 13.95 17.42
CA PRO A 433 6.01 12.50 17.13
C PRO A 433 5.01 11.77 18.04
N GLU A 434 4.28 12.46 18.90
CA GLU A 434 3.35 11.87 19.88
C GLU A 434 1.94 11.57 19.34
N GLU A 435 1.63 11.87 18.06
CA GLU A 435 0.29 11.69 17.49
C GLU A 435 0.11 10.43 16.63
N ILE A 436 1.11 9.57 16.51
CA ILE A 436 0.98 8.30 15.78
C ILE A 436 0.85 7.16 16.79
N GLY A 437 -0.37 6.94 17.29
CA GLY A 437 -0.70 5.76 18.09
C GLY A 437 -0.80 4.49 17.23
N LEU A 438 0.30 3.73 17.12
CA LEU A 438 0.27 2.38 16.59
C LEU A 438 -0.35 1.45 17.64
N VAL A 439 -1.51 0.90 17.32
CA VAL A 439 -2.15 -0.14 18.14
C VAL A 439 -1.97 -1.48 17.45
N GLU A 440 -0.94 -2.22 17.81
CA GLU A 440 -0.87 -3.66 17.55
C GLU A 440 -1.75 -4.39 18.58
N MET A 441 -2.96 -4.77 18.18
CA MET A 441 -3.72 -5.79 18.90
C MET A 441 -3.36 -7.17 18.33
N THR A 442 -2.62 -7.96 19.09
CA THR A 442 -2.47 -9.39 18.80
C THR A 442 -3.77 -10.09 19.20
N CYS A 443 -4.43 -10.74 18.24
CA CYS A 443 -5.68 -11.49 18.45
C CYS A 443 -5.55 -12.70 19.39
N GLU A 444 -4.36 -13.05 19.87
CA GLU A 444 -4.14 -14.19 20.77
C GLU A 444 -4.59 -13.94 22.20
N ALA A 445 -4.64 -12.69 22.66
CA ALA A 445 -5.07 -12.36 24.03
C ALA A 445 -6.60 -12.43 24.25
N ILE A 446 -7.39 -12.57 23.17
CA ILE A 446 -8.86 -12.61 23.25
C ILE A 446 -9.39 -14.07 23.23
N LEU A 447 -8.59 -15.05 22.83
CA LEU A 447 -9.01 -16.46 22.70
C LEU A 447 -8.71 -17.32 23.91
N GLU A 448 -7.98 -16.82 24.91
CA GLU A 448 -7.72 -17.53 26.19
C GLU A 448 -8.45 -16.93 27.40
N GLY A 449 -9.41 -16.05 27.18
CA GLY A 449 -10.31 -15.57 28.24
C GLY A 449 -11.23 -16.69 28.68
N ASP A 450 -11.04 -17.11 29.92
CA ASP A 450 -11.79 -18.15 30.62
C ASP A 450 -13.29 -17.88 30.51
N ASP A 451 -14.07 -18.81 29.97
CA ASP A 451 -15.53 -18.73 29.77
C ASP A 451 -16.32 -18.52 31.10
N THR A 452 -15.64 -18.53 32.24
CA THR A 452 -16.23 -18.34 33.56
C THR A 452 -16.53 -16.89 33.94
N GLU A 453 -15.94 -15.88 33.28
CA GLU A 453 -16.23 -14.46 33.60
C GLU A 453 -17.40 -13.87 32.78
N LEU A 454 -17.92 -14.57 31.77
CA LEU A 454 -19.02 -14.07 30.93
C LEU A 454 -20.39 -14.29 31.52
N GLU A 455 -20.55 -15.18 32.51
CA GLU A 455 -21.86 -15.44 33.17
C GLU A 455 -22.20 -14.37 34.23
N GLU A 456 -21.27 -13.60 34.79
CA GLU A 456 -21.55 -12.57 35.80
C GLU A 456 -21.95 -11.18 35.24
N MET A 457 -21.92 -10.98 33.91
CA MET A 457 -22.27 -9.68 33.31
C MET A 457 -23.73 -9.47 32.90
N ASP A 458 -24.61 -10.39 33.20
CA ASP A 458 -26.04 -10.30 32.84
C ASP A 458 -26.94 -9.64 33.91
N ASP A 459 -26.37 -9.01 34.95
CA ASP A 459 -27.16 -8.22 35.92
C ASP A 459 -27.20 -6.72 35.53
N PRO A 460 -28.33 -6.23 34.99
CA PRO A 460 -28.48 -4.84 34.55
C PRO A 460 -28.55 -3.81 35.68
N THR A 461 -28.36 -4.21 36.95
CA THR A 461 -28.55 -3.35 38.14
C THR A 461 -27.22 -2.89 38.78
N ARG A 462 -26.06 -3.36 38.36
CA ARG A 462 -24.79 -2.93 38.92
C ARG A 462 -24.21 -1.72 38.14
N ILE A 463 -24.58 -0.54 38.59
CA ILE A 463 -23.90 0.72 38.28
C ILE A 463 -22.80 0.94 39.32
N PRO A 464 -21.53 1.04 38.99
CA PRO A 464 -20.50 1.44 39.96
C PRO A 464 -20.74 2.89 40.38
N PRO A 465 -20.43 3.28 41.62
CA PRO A 465 -20.74 4.59 42.16
C PRO A 465 -19.90 5.67 41.41
N GLY A 466 -20.62 6.63 40.81
CA GLY A 466 -20.06 7.75 40.10
C GLY A 466 -19.16 8.60 40.97
N ARG A 467 -18.05 9.04 40.45
CA ARG A 467 -17.41 10.30 40.87
C ARG A 467 -18.07 11.43 40.08
N GLY A 468 -18.76 12.29 40.83
CA GLY A 468 -19.39 13.46 40.28
C GLY A 468 -18.35 14.45 39.70
N ILE A 469 -18.66 15.01 38.65
CA ILE A 469 -19.00 16.41 38.30
C ILE A 469 -19.50 16.37 36.86
#